data_f9082924b533c6de28623a6f5f6b6d6c
#
_entry.id   f9082924b533c6de28623a6f5f6b6d6c
#
_cell.length_a   1.000
_cell.length_b   1.000
_cell.length_c   1.000
_cell.angle_alpha   90.00
_cell.angle_beta   90.00
_cell.angle_gamma   90.00
#
_symmetry.space_group_name_H-M   'P 1'
#
loop_
_entity.id
_entity.type
_entity.pdbx_description
1 polymer ?
#
loop_
_entity_poly.entity_id
_entity_poly.type
_entity_poly.pdbx_seq_one_letter_code
_entity_poly.pdbx_strand_id
1 'polypeptide(L)'
;MRQIACLHTAASNAALFDRAAPGGMALRHVVREDLLAAVEASGGLTAEIAEAMAVQLAALSATADAVILTCSSLGEGLDPAGPVIRADAALAVSALAAPGRVAVLYTAPTSRGPTERVFRAASGPGGGVPEFCRVDGAWEAFRSGDAAGATARVREAVRAAAATGVDRIALAQCSMAQAAYGTPHRPPVLTVPQAALARALAG
;
A
#
# COMPACT_ATOMS: atom_id res chain seq x y z
N MET A 1 20.99 3.41 13.64
CA MET A 1 20.00 3.83 12.61
C MET A 1 19.37 2.55 12.10
N ARG A 2 18.02 2.42 12.17
CA ARG A 2 17.31 1.19 11.78
C ARG A 2 17.36 1.03 10.27
N GLN A 3 17.75 -0.15 9.80
CA GLN A 3 17.88 -0.51 8.38
C GLN A 3 16.58 -1.16 7.92
N ILE A 4 15.82 -0.50 7.05
CA ILE A 4 14.57 -1.03 6.50
C ILE A 4 14.76 -1.33 5.03
N ALA A 5 14.50 -2.58 4.62
CA ALA A 5 14.50 -2.95 3.21
C ALA A 5 13.06 -2.91 2.66
N CYS A 6 12.88 -2.28 1.51
CA CYS A 6 11.59 -2.18 0.83
C CYS A 6 11.66 -2.91 -0.51
N LEU A 7 10.79 -3.91 -0.72
CA LEU A 7 10.61 -4.58 -2.00
C LEU A 7 9.43 -3.93 -2.75
N HIS A 8 9.74 -3.28 -3.85
CA HIS A 8 8.79 -2.58 -4.72
C HIS A 8 8.57 -3.31 -6.03
N THR A 9 7.45 -3.02 -6.67
CA THR A 9 7.14 -3.42 -8.04
C THR A 9 6.95 -2.22 -8.99
N ALA A 10 7.30 -1.02 -8.52
CA ALA A 10 7.39 0.19 -9.34
C ALA A 10 8.49 1.09 -8.76
N ALA A 11 9.41 1.56 -9.61
CA ALA A 11 10.55 2.38 -9.19
C ALA A 11 10.12 3.69 -8.52
N SER A 12 9.00 4.28 -8.98
CA SER A 12 8.44 5.51 -8.42
C SER A 12 8.04 5.42 -6.93
N ASN A 13 7.84 4.20 -6.40
CA ASN A 13 7.47 4.00 -5.00
C ASN A 13 8.63 4.34 -4.04
N ALA A 14 9.89 4.20 -4.45
CA ALA A 14 11.04 4.51 -3.61
C ALA A 14 10.99 5.94 -3.08
N ALA A 15 10.82 6.93 -3.95
CA ALA A 15 10.72 8.33 -3.57
C ALA A 15 9.53 8.64 -2.63
N LEU A 16 8.43 7.88 -2.72
CA LEU A 16 7.28 8.02 -1.84
C LEU A 16 7.59 7.52 -0.41
N PHE A 17 8.36 6.44 -0.31
CA PHE A 17 8.83 5.92 0.97
C PHE A 17 9.88 6.85 1.59
N ASP A 18 10.86 7.32 0.82
CA ASP A 18 11.85 8.30 1.29
C ASP A 18 11.17 9.55 1.85
N ARG A 19 10.17 10.07 1.14
CA ARG A 19 9.41 11.24 1.58
C ARG A 19 8.61 11.00 2.86
N ALA A 20 8.13 9.78 3.08
CA ALA A 20 7.35 9.41 4.26
C ALA A 20 8.22 9.02 5.45
N ALA A 21 9.51 8.76 5.24
CA ALA A 21 10.41 8.26 6.26
C ALA A 21 10.66 9.31 7.35
N PRO A 22 10.42 8.99 8.63
CA PRO A 22 10.85 9.84 9.73
C PRO A 22 12.38 9.81 9.85
N GLY A 23 12.93 10.85 10.48
CA GLY A 23 14.38 10.91 10.74
C GLY A 23 14.88 9.69 11.52
N GLY A 24 16.12 9.26 11.23
CA GLY A 24 16.75 8.11 11.90
C GLY A 24 16.53 6.74 11.25
N MET A 25 15.81 6.67 10.14
CA MET A 25 15.70 5.46 9.29
C MET A 25 16.68 5.50 8.12
N ALA A 26 17.20 4.33 7.74
CA ALA A 26 17.87 4.11 6.47
C ALA A 26 17.02 3.18 5.63
N LEU A 27 16.57 3.65 4.47
CA LEU A 27 15.78 2.85 3.55
C LEU A 27 16.68 2.28 2.46
N ARG A 28 16.53 0.98 2.18
CA ARG A 28 17.11 0.29 1.04
C ARG A 28 15.98 -0.17 0.13
N HIS A 29 15.96 0.33 -1.09
CA HIS A 29 14.94 0.00 -2.07
C HIS A 29 15.43 -1.06 -3.04
N VAL A 30 14.62 -2.10 -3.23
CA VAL A 30 14.77 -3.10 -4.28
C VAL A 30 13.52 -3.06 -5.15
N VAL A 31 13.70 -2.99 -6.44
CA VAL A 31 12.60 -2.86 -7.40
C VAL A 31 12.56 -4.10 -8.29
N ARG A 32 11.42 -4.78 -8.36
CA ARG A 32 11.15 -5.99 -9.13
C ARG A 32 9.85 -5.79 -9.93
N GLU A 33 9.94 -4.97 -10.99
CA GLU A 33 8.81 -4.69 -11.91
C GLU A 33 8.39 -5.95 -12.66
N ASP A 34 9.31 -6.86 -12.90
CA ASP A 34 9.09 -8.16 -13.52
C ASP A 34 8.07 -9.03 -12.75
N LEU A 35 8.08 -8.96 -11.41
CA LEU A 35 7.12 -9.70 -10.60
C LEU A 35 5.68 -9.20 -10.76
N LEU A 36 5.47 -7.88 -10.88
CA LEU A 36 4.14 -7.34 -11.15
C LEU A 36 3.68 -7.68 -12.56
N ALA A 37 4.55 -7.56 -13.55
CA ALA A 37 4.25 -7.93 -14.93
C ALA A 37 3.85 -9.42 -15.03
N ALA A 38 4.56 -10.30 -14.30
CA ALA A 38 4.21 -11.72 -14.25
C ALA A 38 2.83 -11.96 -13.61
N VAL A 39 2.51 -11.29 -12.50
CA VAL A 39 1.17 -11.38 -11.87
C VAL A 39 0.07 -10.89 -12.81
N GLU A 40 0.30 -9.79 -13.53
CA GLU A 40 -0.67 -9.26 -14.50
C GLU A 40 -0.88 -10.24 -15.67
N ALA A 41 0.21 -10.82 -16.18
CA ALA A 41 0.15 -11.77 -17.29
C ALA A 41 -0.53 -13.10 -16.93
N SER A 42 -0.33 -13.59 -15.70
CA SER A 42 -0.93 -14.84 -15.20
C SER A 42 -2.35 -14.65 -14.63
N GLY A 43 -2.78 -13.41 -14.46
CA GLY A 43 -4.08 -13.09 -13.83
C GLY A 43 -4.10 -13.30 -12.31
N GLY A 44 -2.92 -13.49 -11.67
CA GLY A 44 -2.81 -13.68 -10.24
C GLY A 44 -1.41 -14.18 -9.80
N LEU A 45 -1.26 -14.42 -8.50
CA LEU A 45 -0.02 -14.93 -7.92
C LEU A 45 0.09 -16.44 -8.17
N THR A 46 1.07 -16.87 -8.97
CA THR A 46 1.41 -18.29 -9.17
C THR A 46 2.45 -18.77 -8.17
N ALA A 47 2.66 -20.11 -8.08
CA ALA A 47 3.68 -20.68 -7.20
C ALA A 47 5.09 -20.21 -7.58
N GLU A 48 5.41 -20.11 -8.86
CA GLU A 48 6.72 -19.66 -9.36
C GLU A 48 6.99 -18.18 -8.99
N ILE A 49 5.96 -17.33 -9.11
CA ILE A 49 6.07 -15.90 -8.72
C ILE A 49 6.24 -15.78 -7.21
N ALA A 50 5.49 -16.57 -6.43
CA ALA A 50 5.59 -16.60 -4.98
C ALA A 50 6.99 -17.07 -4.53
N GLU A 51 7.56 -18.07 -5.17
CA GLU A 51 8.92 -18.56 -4.89
C GLU A 51 9.97 -17.50 -5.21
N ALA A 52 9.91 -16.87 -6.39
CA ALA A 52 10.82 -15.79 -6.77
C ALA A 52 10.77 -14.61 -5.80
N MET A 53 9.57 -14.26 -5.32
CA MET A 53 9.36 -13.25 -4.28
C MET A 53 9.97 -13.70 -2.95
N ALA A 54 9.73 -14.94 -2.52
CA ALA A 54 10.22 -15.48 -1.25
C ALA A 54 11.75 -15.48 -1.17
N VAL A 55 12.43 -15.87 -2.24
CA VAL A 55 13.90 -15.80 -2.35
C VAL A 55 14.40 -14.38 -2.15
N GLN A 56 13.76 -13.40 -2.80
CA GLN A 56 14.14 -11.99 -2.66
C GLN A 56 13.90 -11.48 -1.24
N LEU A 57 12.76 -11.81 -0.63
CA LEU A 57 12.44 -11.39 0.73
C LEU A 57 13.40 -12.01 1.75
N ALA A 58 13.77 -13.28 1.60
CA ALA A 58 14.76 -13.94 2.45
C ALA A 58 16.13 -13.25 2.38
N ALA A 59 16.60 -12.90 1.19
CA ALA A 59 17.84 -12.18 1.01
C ALA A 59 17.83 -10.79 1.66
N LEU A 60 16.70 -10.10 1.63
CA LEU A 60 16.53 -8.80 2.30
C LEU A 60 16.50 -8.95 3.82
N SER A 61 15.79 -9.95 4.34
CA SER A 61 15.68 -10.22 5.77
C SER A 61 17.01 -10.59 6.42
N ALA A 62 17.94 -11.15 5.66
CA ALA A 62 19.29 -11.47 6.18
C ALA A 62 20.15 -10.24 6.48
N THR A 63 19.78 -9.05 5.98
CA THR A 63 20.63 -7.84 6.02
C THR A 63 19.90 -6.57 6.49
N ALA A 64 18.64 -6.66 6.86
CA ALA A 64 17.84 -5.52 7.32
C ALA A 64 17.13 -5.83 8.64
N ASP A 65 16.87 -4.80 9.45
CA ASP A 65 16.15 -4.93 10.73
C ASP A 65 14.65 -5.19 10.51
N ALA A 66 14.11 -4.77 9.36
CA ALA A 66 12.76 -5.08 8.92
C ALA A 66 12.67 -5.06 7.39
N VAL A 67 11.74 -5.83 6.85
CA VAL A 67 11.45 -5.90 5.42
C VAL A 67 10.01 -5.51 5.17
N ILE A 68 9.78 -4.62 4.21
CA ILE A 68 8.46 -4.19 3.77
C ILE A 68 8.21 -4.66 2.34
N LEU A 69 7.15 -5.43 2.12
CA LEU A 69 6.62 -5.72 0.79
C LEU A 69 5.53 -4.69 0.45
N THR A 70 5.72 -3.93 -0.63
CA THR A 70 4.87 -2.78 -0.97
C THR A 70 3.80 -3.06 -2.02
N CYS A 71 3.78 -4.25 -2.60
CA CYS A 71 2.82 -4.67 -3.61
C CYS A 71 1.73 -5.55 -3.00
N SER A 72 0.48 -5.10 -3.03
CA SER A 72 -0.67 -5.86 -2.51
C SER A 72 -0.95 -7.15 -3.29
N SER A 73 -0.75 -7.15 -4.61
CA SER A 73 -0.95 -8.33 -5.44
C SER A 73 0.06 -9.45 -5.12
N LEU A 74 1.30 -9.11 -4.80
CA LEU A 74 2.31 -10.07 -4.33
C LEU A 74 2.07 -10.49 -2.87
N GLY A 75 1.50 -9.60 -2.08
CA GLY A 75 1.26 -9.82 -0.65
C GLY A 75 0.29 -10.96 -0.35
N GLU A 76 -0.51 -11.42 -1.31
CA GLU A 76 -1.46 -12.52 -1.12
C GLU A 76 -0.81 -13.83 -0.65
N GLY A 77 0.45 -14.07 -1.02
CA GLY A 77 1.21 -15.24 -0.60
C GLY A 77 1.84 -15.13 0.79
N LEU A 78 1.67 -14.02 1.51
CA LEU A 78 2.29 -13.80 2.80
C LEU A 78 1.26 -13.71 3.92
N ASP A 79 1.62 -14.29 5.08
CA ASP A 79 0.89 -14.07 6.32
C ASP A 79 1.01 -12.58 6.75
N PRO A 80 -0.10 -11.86 6.92
CA PRO A 80 -0.09 -10.47 7.38
C PRO A 80 0.56 -10.27 8.77
N ALA A 81 0.59 -11.31 9.60
CA ALA A 81 1.24 -11.33 10.91
C ALA A 81 2.69 -11.84 10.87
N GLY A 82 3.19 -12.23 9.70
CA GLY A 82 4.54 -12.77 9.50
C GLY A 82 5.64 -11.71 9.68
N PRO A 83 6.91 -12.15 9.57
CA PRO A 83 8.07 -11.28 9.81
C PRO A 83 8.26 -10.20 8.72
N VAL A 84 7.71 -10.41 7.54
CA VAL A 84 7.71 -9.42 6.46
C VAL A 84 6.49 -8.53 6.61
N ILE A 85 6.71 -7.23 6.70
CA ILE A 85 5.62 -6.26 6.82
C ILE A 85 4.94 -6.12 5.46
N ARG A 86 3.70 -6.56 5.38
CA ARG A 86 2.83 -6.23 4.26
C ARG A 86 2.37 -4.79 4.40
N ALA A 87 2.72 -3.95 3.45
CA ALA A 87 2.40 -2.52 3.51
C ALA A 87 0.89 -2.25 3.44
N ASP A 88 0.14 -3.07 2.69
CA ASP A 88 -1.31 -3.02 2.62
C ASP A 88 -1.98 -3.44 3.95
N ALA A 89 -1.45 -4.47 4.62
CA ALA A 89 -1.95 -4.89 5.94
C ALA A 89 -1.68 -3.82 7.01
N ALA A 90 -0.51 -3.19 6.99
CA ALA A 90 -0.19 -2.09 7.89
C ALA A 90 -1.16 -0.90 7.70
N LEU A 91 -1.51 -0.58 6.45
CA LEU A 91 -2.52 0.43 6.15
C LEU A 91 -3.90 0.04 6.70
N ALA A 92 -4.33 -1.21 6.49
CA ALA A 92 -5.63 -1.69 6.96
C ALA A 92 -5.73 -1.61 8.49
N VAL A 93 -4.71 -2.08 9.21
CA VAL A 93 -4.64 -1.98 10.68
C VAL A 93 -4.71 -0.52 11.12
N SER A 94 -3.93 0.38 10.50
CA SER A 94 -3.93 1.80 10.85
C SER A 94 -5.28 2.47 10.56
N ALA A 95 -5.94 2.13 9.46
CA ALA A 95 -7.21 2.71 9.07
C ALA A 95 -8.36 2.26 9.98
N LEU A 96 -8.26 1.05 10.54
CA LEU A 96 -9.28 0.43 11.38
C LEU A 96 -8.95 0.51 12.89
N ALA A 97 -7.88 1.19 13.27
CA ALA A 97 -7.42 1.30 14.66
C ALA A 97 -8.43 1.97 15.62
N ALA A 98 -9.39 2.72 15.09
CA ALA A 98 -10.45 3.35 15.87
C ALA A 98 -11.82 3.10 15.22
N PRO A 99 -12.93 3.12 15.98
CA PRO A 99 -14.28 3.05 15.41
C PRO A 99 -14.54 4.17 14.41
N GLY A 100 -15.45 3.94 13.46
CA GLY A 100 -15.87 4.93 12.48
C GLY A 100 -15.91 4.38 11.06
N ARG A 101 -16.47 5.18 10.14
CA ARG A 101 -16.60 4.85 8.72
C ARG A 101 -15.28 5.11 8.00
N VAL A 102 -14.83 4.13 7.21
CA VAL A 102 -13.58 4.22 6.45
C VAL A 102 -13.87 4.05 4.96
N ALA A 103 -13.44 5.01 4.14
CA ALA A 103 -13.39 4.84 2.70
C ALA A 103 -12.00 4.34 2.27
N VAL A 104 -11.96 3.28 1.50
CA VAL A 104 -10.72 2.71 0.94
C VAL A 104 -10.71 2.98 -0.55
N LEU A 105 -9.81 3.85 -0.99
CA LEU A 105 -9.65 4.20 -2.40
C LEU A 105 -8.56 3.33 -3.02
N TYR A 106 -8.84 2.77 -4.20
CA TYR A 106 -7.88 1.98 -4.99
C TYR A 106 -7.95 2.34 -6.47
N THR A 107 -6.91 2.05 -7.25
CA THR A 107 -6.85 2.40 -8.67
C THR A 107 -6.72 1.17 -9.58
N ALA A 108 -5.74 0.28 -9.31
CA ALA A 108 -5.47 -0.87 -10.15
C ALA A 108 -6.58 -1.93 -10.03
N PRO A 109 -7.13 -2.43 -11.13
CA PRO A 109 -8.16 -3.49 -11.10
C PRO A 109 -7.71 -4.75 -10.34
N THR A 110 -6.44 -5.15 -10.51
CA THR A 110 -5.84 -6.33 -9.86
C THR A 110 -5.69 -6.19 -8.35
N SER A 111 -5.69 -4.96 -7.81
CA SER A 111 -5.54 -4.72 -6.38
C SER A 111 -6.86 -4.81 -5.60
N ARG A 112 -8.01 -4.82 -6.25
CA ARG A 112 -9.31 -4.82 -5.57
C ARG A 112 -9.47 -6.00 -4.62
N GLY A 113 -9.35 -7.22 -5.13
CA GLY A 113 -9.52 -8.43 -4.33
C GLY A 113 -8.54 -8.52 -3.16
N PRO A 114 -7.22 -8.38 -3.40
CA PRO A 114 -6.23 -8.31 -2.32
C PRO A 114 -6.54 -7.24 -1.27
N THR A 115 -6.90 -6.03 -1.69
CA THR A 115 -7.24 -4.93 -0.76
C THR A 115 -8.47 -5.26 0.08
N GLU A 116 -9.55 -5.75 -0.52
CA GLU A 116 -10.76 -6.13 0.21
C GLU A 116 -10.47 -7.22 1.24
N ARG A 117 -9.69 -8.26 0.87
CA ARG A 117 -9.33 -9.33 1.80
C ARG A 117 -8.55 -8.84 3.01
N VAL A 118 -7.55 -8.01 2.79
CA VAL A 118 -6.71 -7.48 3.86
C VAL A 118 -7.51 -6.58 4.82
N PHE A 119 -8.34 -5.70 4.30
CA PHE A 119 -9.18 -4.83 5.14
C PHE A 119 -10.26 -5.62 5.89
N ARG A 120 -10.90 -6.61 5.26
CA ARG A 120 -11.86 -7.50 5.94
C ARG A 120 -11.20 -8.31 7.06
N ALA A 121 -10.00 -8.84 6.82
CA ALA A 121 -9.24 -9.55 7.85
C ALA A 121 -8.89 -8.65 9.03
N ALA A 122 -8.50 -7.39 8.76
CA ALA A 122 -8.17 -6.41 9.80
C ALA A 122 -9.39 -5.88 10.57
N SER A 123 -10.60 -5.93 9.99
CA SER A 123 -11.84 -5.52 10.67
C SER A 123 -12.21 -6.41 11.85
N GLY A 124 -11.77 -7.67 11.84
CA GLY A 124 -12.13 -8.64 12.88
C GLY A 124 -13.62 -9.01 12.91
N PRO A 125 -14.02 -9.91 13.82
CA PRO A 125 -15.42 -10.29 13.99
C PRO A 125 -16.26 -9.09 14.48
N GLY A 126 -17.34 -8.78 13.74
CA GLY A 126 -18.25 -7.66 14.10
C GLY A 126 -17.74 -6.26 13.77
N GLY A 127 -16.57 -6.11 13.18
CA GLY A 127 -16.05 -4.83 12.71
C GLY A 127 -16.84 -4.31 11.50
N GLY A 128 -16.93 -2.98 11.39
CA GLY A 128 -17.55 -2.33 10.22
C GLY A 128 -16.80 -2.65 8.93
N VAL A 129 -17.53 -2.94 7.86
CA VAL A 129 -16.91 -3.15 6.54
C VAL A 129 -16.60 -1.80 5.91
N PRO A 130 -15.34 -1.52 5.52
CA PRO A 130 -14.98 -0.30 4.81
C PRO A 130 -15.72 -0.15 3.47
N GLU A 131 -15.90 1.07 3.03
CA GLU A 131 -16.43 1.39 1.71
C GLU A 131 -15.28 1.35 0.70
N PHE A 132 -15.31 0.45 -0.28
CA PHE A 132 -14.26 0.32 -1.30
C PHE A 132 -14.65 1.07 -2.57
N CYS A 133 -13.88 2.08 -2.93
CA CYS A 133 -14.15 2.94 -4.08
C CYS A 133 -12.97 2.91 -5.07
N ARG A 134 -13.23 2.54 -6.32
CA ARG A 134 -12.24 2.65 -7.39
C ARG A 134 -12.13 4.10 -7.85
N VAL A 135 -10.92 4.54 -8.08
CA VAL A 135 -10.63 5.85 -8.69
C VAL A 135 -10.44 5.65 -10.19
N ASP A 136 -11.50 5.90 -10.95
CA ASP A 136 -11.50 5.66 -12.38
C ASP A 136 -10.49 6.55 -13.13
N GLY A 137 -9.85 5.95 -14.14
CA GLY A 137 -8.85 6.62 -14.99
C GLY A 137 -7.50 6.91 -14.30
N ALA A 138 -7.39 6.72 -12.97
CA ALA A 138 -6.13 7.00 -12.27
C ALA A 138 -5.06 5.93 -12.54
N TRP A 139 -5.46 4.67 -12.71
CA TRP A 139 -4.53 3.59 -13.07
C TRP A 139 -3.99 3.75 -14.48
N GLU A 140 -4.86 4.05 -15.43
CA GLU A 140 -4.49 4.30 -16.83
C GLU A 140 -3.53 5.48 -16.95
N ALA A 141 -3.81 6.59 -16.25
CA ALA A 141 -2.91 7.74 -16.19
C ALA A 141 -1.54 7.37 -15.59
N PHE A 142 -1.52 6.63 -14.48
CA PHE A 142 -0.27 6.14 -13.89
C PHE A 142 0.54 5.27 -14.85
N ARG A 143 -0.11 4.31 -15.53
CA ARG A 143 0.54 3.40 -16.50
C ARG A 143 1.08 4.11 -17.73
N SER A 144 0.44 5.18 -18.17
CA SER A 144 0.91 6.01 -19.29
C SER A 144 2.00 7.04 -18.92
N GLY A 145 2.41 7.09 -17.63
CA GLY A 145 3.40 8.05 -17.14
C GLY A 145 2.82 9.42 -16.78
N ASP A 146 1.50 9.62 -16.89
CA ASP A 146 0.83 10.85 -16.43
C ASP A 146 0.63 10.85 -14.92
N ALA A 147 1.72 11.04 -14.19
CA ALA A 147 1.71 11.07 -12.72
C ALA A 147 0.88 12.26 -12.17
N ALA A 148 0.83 13.37 -12.89
CA ALA A 148 0.06 14.54 -12.48
C ALA A 148 -1.45 14.28 -12.62
N GLY A 149 -1.89 13.72 -13.74
CA GLY A 149 -3.27 13.33 -13.98
C GLY A 149 -3.75 12.25 -13.01
N ALA A 150 -2.93 11.23 -12.75
CA ALA A 150 -3.22 10.21 -11.75
C ALA A 150 -3.43 10.83 -10.36
N THR A 151 -2.51 11.71 -9.93
CA THR A 151 -2.60 12.41 -8.64
C THR A 151 -3.84 13.29 -8.54
N ALA A 152 -4.18 14.02 -9.60
CA ALA A 152 -5.36 14.88 -9.63
C ALA A 152 -6.66 14.09 -9.45
N ARG A 153 -6.80 12.95 -10.12
CA ARG A 153 -7.95 12.04 -10.00
C ARG A 153 -8.08 11.47 -8.57
N VAL A 154 -6.97 11.07 -7.96
CA VAL A 154 -6.98 10.58 -6.58
C VAL A 154 -7.39 11.71 -5.61
N ARG A 155 -6.91 12.94 -5.79
CA ARG A 155 -7.32 14.09 -4.97
C ARG A 155 -8.81 14.40 -5.09
N GLU A 156 -9.37 14.27 -6.29
CA GLU A 156 -10.81 14.44 -6.51
C GLU A 156 -11.60 13.35 -5.78
N ALA A 157 -11.19 12.10 -5.90
CA ALA A 157 -11.82 10.99 -5.18
C ALA A 157 -11.72 11.14 -3.65
N VAL A 158 -10.60 11.66 -3.12
CA VAL A 158 -10.45 12.00 -1.70
C VAL A 158 -11.47 13.06 -1.28
N ARG A 159 -11.65 14.13 -2.08
CA ARG A 159 -12.67 15.15 -1.78
C ARG A 159 -14.09 14.58 -1.82
N ALA A 160 -14.40 13.75 -2.82
CA ALA A 160 -15.69 13.09 -2.93
C ALA A 160 -15.96 12.17 -1.73
N ALA A 161 -15.01 11.34 -1.35
CA ALA A 161 -15.12 10.47 -0.17
C ALA A 161 -15.29 11.29 1.12
N ALA A 162 -14.55 12.38 1.29
CA ALA A 162 -14.68 13.25 2.46
C ALA A 162 -16.10 13.85 2.58
N ALA A 163 -16.73 14.18 1.45
CA ALA A 163 -18.10 14.74 1.43
C ALA A 163 -19.17 13.72 1.87
N THR A 164 -18.89 12.41 1.88
CA THR A 164 -19.83 11.38 2.37
C THR A 164 -19.87 11.26 3.89
N GLY A 165 -19.03 12.01 4.62
CA GLY A 165 -18.98 11.99 6.08
C GLY A 165 -18.26 10.76 6.66
N VAL A 166 -17.29 10.19 5.93
CA VAL A 166 -16.40 9.15 6.48
C VAL A 166 -15.43 9.76 7.50
N ASP A 167 -15.01 8.96 8.47
CA ASP A 167 -14.09 9.40 9.52
C ASP A 167 -12.62 9.32 9.10
N ARG A 168 -12.31 8.46 8.13
CA ARG A 168 -10.96 8.25 7.58
C ARG A 168 -11.01 7.83 6.12
N ILE A 169 -9.95 8.16 5.38
CA ILE A 169 -9.75 7.73 4.00
C ILE A 169 -8.41 6.99 3.92
N ALA A 170 -8.41 5.78 3.38
CA ALA A 170 -7.21 4.98 3.15
C ALA A 170 -6.89 4.92 1.65
N LEU A 171 -5.69 5.33 1.26
CA LEU A 171 -5.17 5.22 -0.10
C LEU A 171 -4.44 3.89 -0.24
N ALA A 172 -5.10 2.89 -0.85
CA ALA A 172 -4.69 1.48 -0.79
C ALA A 172 -3.44 1.13 -1.59
N GLN A 173 -2.89 2.04 -2.38
CA GLN A 173 -1.70 1.79 -3.20
C GLN A 173 -0.64 2.87 -2.98
N CYS A 174 0.65 2.46 -3.03
CA CYS A 174 1.79 3.37 -2.85
C CYS A 174 1.75 4.56 -3.80
N SER A 175 1.45 4.31 -5.08
CA SER A 175 1.37 5.35 -6.12
C SER A 175 0.36 6.46 -5.83
N MET A 176 -0.64 6.20 -4.98
CA MET A 176 -1.65 7.19 -4.59
C MET A 176 -1.16 8.14 -3.50
N ALA A 177 -0.07 7.83 -2.79
CA ALA A 177 0.38 8.59 -1.62
C ALA A 177 0.68 10.06 -1.93
N GLN A 178 1.12 10.38 -3.15
CA GLN A 178 1.37 11.74 -3.60
C GLN A 178 0.14 12.65 -3.46
N ALA A 179 -1.06 12.10 -3.56
CA ALA A 179 -2.30 12.87 -3.44
C ALA A 179 -2.54 13.39 -2.00
N ALA A 180 -1.97 12.74 -1.00
CA ALA A 180 -2.12 13.13 0.40
C ALA A 180 -1.10 14.17 0.87
N TYR A 181 -0.04 14.42 0.08
CA TYR A 181 1.00 15.36 0.49
C TYR A 181 0.62 16.83 0.22
N GLY A 182 1.05 17.71 1.12
CA GLY A 182 1.02 19.16 0.96
C GLY A 182 -0.22 19.87 1.50
N THR A 183 -1.26 19.16 1.90
CA THR A 183 -2.48 19.76 2.48
C THR A 183 -2.99 18.92 3.64
N PRO A 184 -3.29 19.52 4.79
CA PRO A 184 -4.00 18.81 5.85
C PRO A 184 -5.37 18.36 5.34
N HIS A 185 -5.68 17.09 5.53
CA HIS A 185 -6.97 16.53 5.12
C HIS A 185 -7.89 16.36 6.34
N ARG A 186 -9.15 16.68 6.15
CA ARG A 186 -10.25 16.35 7.08
C ARG A 186 -11.37 15.73 6.25
N PRO A 187 -11.67 14.44 6.48
CA PRO A 187 -11.07 13.51 7.45
C PRO A 187 -9.60 13.17 7.14
N PRO A 188 -8.86 12.54 8.10
CA PRO A 188 -7.48 12.11 7.90
C PRO A 188 -7.35 11.17 6.69
N VAL A 189 -6.31 11.38 5.88
CA VAL A 189 -5.95 10.52 4.75
C VAL A 189 -4.71 9.72 5.11
N LEU A 190 -4.86 8.39 5.12
CA LEU A 190 -3.81 7.43 5.45
C LEU A 190 -3.18 6.89 4.18
N THR A 191 -1.87 6.74 4.16
CA THR A 191 -1.13 6.25 3.00
C THR A 191 -0.33 4.99 3.32
N VAL A 192 -0.12 4.15 2.31
CA VAL A 192 0.66 2.92 2.44
C VAL A 192 2.07 3.17 2.97
N PRO A 193 2.87 4.14 2.45
CA PRO A 193 4.21 4.36 2.96
C PRO A 193 4.24 4.74 4.44
N GLN A 194 3.38 5.68 4.87
CA GLN A 194 3.33 6.12 6.27
C GLN A 194 2.96 4.98 7.22
N ALA A 195 1.92 4.20 6.88
CA ALA A 195 1.47 3.09 7.71
C ALA A 195 2.52 1.97 7.82
N ALA A 196 3.16 1.60 6.70
CA ALA A 196 4.18 0.57 6.69
C ALA A 196 5.43 0.97 7.48
N LEU A 197 5.88 2.21 7.33
CA LEU A 197 7.04 2.73 8.09
C LEU A 197 6.73 2.86 9.58
N ALA A 198 5.53 3.31 9.95
CA ALA A 198 5.10 3.33 11.35
C ALA A 198 5.08 1.91 11.96
N ARG A 199 4.61 0.91 11.22
CA ARG A 199 4.63 -0.50 11.64
C ARG A 199 6.07 -1.02 11.81
N ALA A 200 6.98 -0.64 10.90
CA ALA A 200 8.38 -1.00 10.97
C ALA A 200 9.11 -0.37 12.18
N LEU A 201 8.64 0.74 12.71
CA LEU A 201 9.19 1.37 13.92
C LEU A 201 8.68 0.70 15.20
N ALA A 202 7.46 0.19 15.20
CA ALA A 202 6.81 -0.38 16.38
C ALA A 202 7.26 -1.81 16.72
N GLY A 203 7.88 -2.52 15.79
CA GLY A 203 8.44 -3.86 15.96
C GLY A 203 9.95 -3.80 16.02
#